data_36ce62f6b56ababb4bfb3d791edc6e8b
#
_entry.id   36ce62f6b56ababb4bfb3d791edc6e8b
#
_cell.length_a   1.000
_cell.length_b   1.000
_cell.length_c   1.000
_cell.angle_alpha   90.00
_cell.angle_beta   90.00
_cell.angle_gamma   90.00
#
_symmetry.space_group_name_H-M   'P 1'
#
loop_
_entity.id
_entity.type
_entity.pdbx_description
1 polymer ?
#
loop_
_entity_poly.entity_id
_entity_poly.type
_entity_poly.pdbx_seq_one_letter_code
_entity_poly.pdbx_strand_id
1 'polypeptide(L)'
;MRIASISIAGCFLGVAALAASNNVTFNKDVLPVLQKNCQECHRPGEVAPMSLLTYAETRPWAKALKAPVVTQIMPPWFADPKYALR
;
A
#
# COMPACT_ATOMS: atom_id res chain seq x y z
N MET A 1 -24.32 -50.97 -15.94
CA MET A 1 -23.78 -50.26 -16.06
C MET A 1 -23.36 -49.41 -15.19
N ARG A 2 -22.43 -48.98 -15.02
CA ARG A 2 -22.08 -48.25 -14.15
C ARG A 2 -21.67 -47.09 -14.58
N ILE A 3 -21.81 -46.17 -14.06
CA ILE A 3 -21.53 -45.01 -14.47
C ILE A 3 -20.42 -44.49 -13.88
N ALA A 4 -19.53 -44.01 -14.52
CA ALA A 4 -18.39 -43.42 -13.94
C ALA A 4 -18.73 -42.15 -13.40
N SER A 5 -18.55 -42.01 -12.20
CA SER A 5 -18.75 -40.75 -11.61
C SER A 5 -17.62 -39.93 -11.85
N ILE A 6 -17.79 -38.87 -12.43
CA ILE A 6 -16.76 -38.02 -12.69
C ILE A 6 -16.62 -37.04 -11.66
N SER A 7 -15.48 -36.90 -11.12
CA SER A 7 -15.27 -35.94 -10.08
C SER A 7 -14.81 -34.67 -10.66
N ILE A 8 -15.51 -33.65 -10.46
CA ILE A 8 -15.16 -32.36 -10.98
C ILE A 8 -14.70 -31.42 -9.92
N ALA A 9 -14.49 -31.92 -8.74
CA ALA A 9 -14.22 -31.06 -7.61
C ALA A 9 -12.86 -30.39 -7.61
N GLY A 10 -11.94 -30.87 -8.40
CA GLY A 10 -10.60 -30.36 -8.34
C GLY A 10 -10.36 -28.97 -8.91
N CYS A 11 -11.29 -28.50 -9.72
CA CYS A 11 -11.06 -27.24 -10.41
C CYS A 11 -11.15 -26.01 -9.55
N PHE A 12 -11.81 -26.13 -8.40
CA PHE A 12 -12.03 -24.93 -7.60
C PHE A 12 -10.85 -24.56 -6.71
N LEU A 13 -9.93 -25.45 -6.51
CA LEU A 13 -8.78 -25.16 -5.65
C LEU A 13 -7.83 -24.15 -6.25
N GLY A 14 -7.73 -24.13 -7.56
CA GLY A 14 -6.84 -23.20 -8.22
C GLY A 14 -7.26 -21.73 -8.09
N VAL A 15 -8.57 -21.52 -8.07
CA VAL A 15 -9.08 -20.15 -7.94
C VAL A 15 -8.78 -19.57 -6.57
N ALA A 16 -8.90 -20.38 -5.54
CA ALA A 16 -8.59 -19.90 -4.19
C ALA A 16 -7.13 -19.54 -4.05
N ALA A 17 -6.24 -20.30 -4.66
CA ALA A 17 -4.81 -20.00 -4.57
C ALA A 17 -4.47 -18.69 -5.26
N LEU A 18 -5.10 -18.41 -6.40
CA LEU A 18 -4.85 -17.15 -7.09
C LEU A 18 -5.34 -15.96 -6.29
N ALA A 19 -6.49 -16.10 -5.65
CA ALA A 19 -7.03 -15.01 -4.85
C ALA A 19 -6.12 -14.69 -3.67
N ALA A 20 -5.42 -15.68 -3.11
CA ALA A 20 -4.56 -15.47 -1.98
C ALA A 20 -3.24 -14.79 -2.32
N SER A 21 -2.92 -14.62 -3.60
CA SER A 21 -1.62 -14.08 -4.01
C SER A 21 -1.57 -12.56 -4.08
N ASN A 22 -2.68 -11.88 -3.78
CA ASN A 22 -2.73 -10.42 -3.93
C ASN A 22 -2.66 -9.68 -2.61
N ASN A 23 -1.82 -10.13 -1.71
CA ASN A 23 -1.67 -9.46 -0.42
C ASN A 23 -0.66 -8.34 -0.51
N VAL A 24 -1.08 -7.16 -0.10
CA VAL A 24 -0.19 -6.00 -0.01
C VAL A 24 0.51 -6.02 1.34
N THR A 25 1.80 -5.81 1.34
CA THR A 25 2.56 -5.73 2.59
C THR A 25 3.24 -4.38 2.71
N PHE A 26 3.50 -3.98 3.95
CA PHE A 26 4.11 -2.70 4.21
C PHE A 26 5.51 -2.59 3.60
N ASN A 27 6.39 -3.55 3.90
CA ASN A 27 7.78 -3.44 3.46
C ASN A 27 7.95 -3.55 1.95
N LYS A 28 7.15 -4.37 1.31
CA LYS A 28 7.29 -4.59 -0.11
C LYS A 28 6.57 -3.53 -0.95
N ASP A 29 5.36 -3.17 -0.53
CA ASP A 29 4.49 -2.36 -1.37
C ASP A 29 4.32 -0.93 -0.90
N VAL A 30 4.21 -0.70 0.40
CA VAL A 30 3.90 0.62 0.93
C VAL A 30 5.16 1.42 1.22
N LEU A 31 6.15 0.82 1.84
CA LEU A 31 7.35 1.53 2.25
C LEU A 31 8.07 2.22 1.09
N PRO A 32 8.25 1.59 -0.08
CA PRO A 32 8.88 2.30 -1.19
C PRO A 32 8.14 3.57 -1.61
N VAL A 33 6.81 3.57 -1.53
CA VAL A 33 6.02 4.75 -1.85
C VAL A 33 6.25 5.84 -0.81
N LEU A 34 6.27 5.47 0.47
CA LEU A 34 6.53 6.43 1.53
C LEU A 34 7.94 7.03 1.42
N GLN A 35 8.92 6.21 1.11
CA GLN A 35 10.29 6.68 0.95
C GLN A 35 10.42 7.68 -0.18
N LYS A 36 9.74 7.43 -1.26
CA LYS A 36 9.85 8.30 -2.42
C LYS A 36 9.07 9.60 -2.26
N ASN A 37 7.92 9.57 -1.61
CA ASN A 37 6.99 10.70 -1.66
C ASN A 37 6.67 11.36 -0.33
N CYS A 38 6.93 10.74 0.79
CA CYS A 38 6.41 11.19 2.07
C CYS A 38 7.47 11.44 3.14
N GLN A 39 8.50 10.61 3.19
CA GLN A 39 9.44 10.63 4.31
C GLN A 39 10.36 11.83 4.31
N GLU A 40 10.47 12.55 3.22
CA GLU A 40 11.27 13.75 3.20
C GLU A 40 10.76 14.77 4.22
N CYS A 41 9.45 14.85 4.39
CA CYS A 41 8.83 15.75 5.36
C CYS A 41 8.32 15.03 6.60
N HIS A 42 7.89 13.77 6.45
CA HIS A 42 7.32 13.01 7.56
C HIS A 42 8.38 12.13 8.21
N ARG A 43 9.28 12.76 8.91
CA ARG A 43 10.33 12.11 9.69
C ARG A 43 10.73 13.04 10.83
N PRO A 44 11.38 12.51 11.88
CA PRO A 44 11.75 13.35 13.03
C PRO A 44 12.61 14.53 12.61
N GLY A 45 12.28 15.70 13.15
CA GLY A 45 13.05 16.90 12.88
C GLY A 45 12.63 17.67 11.63
N GLU A 46 11.66 17.16 10.88
CA GLU A 46 11.19 17.85 9.70
C GLU A 46 9.82 18.50 9.92
N VAL A 47 9.30 19.14 8.89
CA VAL A 47 8.15 20.02 9.04
C VAL A 47 6.85 19.29 9.36
N ALA A 48 6.69 18.07 8.93
CA ALA A 48 5.44 17.35 9.14
C ALA A 48 5.31 16.82 10.56
N PRO A 49 4.08 16.71 11.08
CA PRO A 49 3.88 16.42 12.50
C PRO A 49 4.08 14.96 12.91
N MET A 50 4.04 14.01 12.00
CA MET A 50 4.24 12.63 12.38
C MET A 50 5.26 11.98 11.47
N SER A 51 5.89 10.93 11.98
CA SER A 51 6.90 10.19 11.22
C SER A 51 6.24 9.03 10.48
N LEU A 52 6.65 8.81 9.25
CA LEU A 52 6.20 7.70 8.43
C LEU A 52 7.38 6.83 8.01
N LEU A 53 8.33 6.60 8.90
CA LEU A 53 9.53 5.83 8.60
C LEU A 53 9.32 4.33 8.74
N THR A 54 8.54 3.90 9.72
CA THR A 54 8.38 2.49 10.03
C THR A 54 6.93 2.09 9.99
N TYR A 55 6.69 0.79 9.96
CA TYR A 55 5.34 0.26 10.04
C TYR A 55 4.64 0.70 11.32
N ALA A 56 5.35 0.59 12.45
CA ALA A 56 4.76 0.96 13.73
C ALA A 56 4.38 2.43 13.81
N GLU A 57 5.16 3.29 13.21
CA GLU A 57 4.84 4.72 13.17
C GLU A 57 3.74 5.05 12.19
N THR A 58 3.66 4.33 11.09
CA THR A 58 2.70 4.61 10.03
C THR A 58 1.32 4.03 10.30
N ARG A 59 1.27 2.85 10.89
CA ARG A 59 0.01 2.12 11.06
C ARG A 59 -1.09 2.92 11.76
N PRO A 60 -0.82 3.65 12.85
CA PRO A 60 -1.87 4.42 13.49
C PRO A 60 -2.53 5.45 12.59
N TRP A 61 -1.83 5.90 11.56
CA TRP A 61 -2.31 6.93 10.67
C TRP A 61 -2.91 6.39 9.36
N ALA A 62 -2.97 5.07 9.21
CA ALA A 62 -3.34 4.47 7.94
C ALA A 62 -4.68 4.96 7.40
N LYS A 63 -5.69 5.04 8.25
CA LYS A 63 -7.00 5.53 7.81
C LYS A 63 -6.96 7.02 7.47
N ALA A 64 -6.24 7.79 8.28
CA ALA A 64 -6.17 9.23 8.07
C ALA A 64 -5.39 9.61 6.82
N LEU A 65 -4.50 8.75 6.36
CA LEU A 65 -3.71 9.02 5.17
C LEU A 65 -4.49 8.86 3.87
N LYS A 66 -5.56 8.09 3.89
CA LYS A 66 -6.26 7.74 2.66
C LYS A 66 -6.83 8.95 1.93
N ALA A 67 -7.62 9.75 2.60
CA ALA A 67 -8.28 10.86 1.94
C ALA A 67 -7.31 11.92 1.40
N PRO A 68 -6.32 12.37 2.16
CA PRO A 68 -5.36 13.34 1.62
C PRO A 68 -4.58 12.82 0.41
N VAL A 69 -4.27 11.52 0.39
CA VAL A 69 -3.54 10.94 -0.74
C VAL A 69 -4.44 10.80 -1.96
N VAL A 70 -5.65 10.29 -1.77
CA VAL A 70 -6.58 10.10 -2.88
C VAL A 70 -6.98 11.44 -3.51
N THR A 71 -7.17 12.46 -2.70
CA THR A 71 -7.54 13.79 -3.19
C THR A 71 -6.34 14.63 -3.61
N GLN A 72 -5.13 14.08 -3.48
CA GLN A 72 -3.90 14.74 -3.89
C GLN A 72 -3.56 16.00 -3.09
N ILE A 73 -4.04 16.09 -1.87
CA ILE A 73 -3.60 17.11 -0.94
C ILE A 73 -2.20 16.76 -0.44
N MET A 74 -1.90 15.47 -0.32
CA MET A 74 -0.59 14.98 0.05
C MET A 74 -0.05 14.06 -1.04
N PRO A 75 1.22 14.16 -1.37
CA PRO A 75 2.16 15.19 -0.89
C PRO A 75 1.79 16.55 -1.48
N PRO A 76 2.11 17.65 -0.78
CA PRO A 76 1.86 18.98 -1.33
C PRO A 76 2.62 19.16 -2.64
N TRP A 77 2.05 19.95 -3.55
CA TRP A 77 2.66 20.11 -4.87
C TRP A 77 4.11 20.59 -4.81
N PHE A 78 4.46 21.38 -3.81
CA PHE A 78 5.82 21.91 -3.70
C PHE A 78 6.82 20.85 -3.24
N ALA A 79 6.35 19.73 -2.70
CA ALA A 79 7.20 18.63 -2.32
C ALA A 79 7.41 17.62 -3.45
N ASP A 80 6.68 17.77 -4.54
CA ASP A 80 6.81 16.88 -5.69
C ASP A 80 8.06 17.29 -6.46
N PRO A 81 9.02 16.38 -6.68
CA PRO A 81 10.24 16.71 -7.41
C PRO A 81 9.99 17.32 -8.79
N LYS A 82 8.86 16.99 -9.39
CA LYS A 82 8.50 17.51 -10.68
C LYS A 82 8.23 19.02 -10.63
N TYR A 83 7.76 19.52 -9.51
CA TYR A 83 7.38 20.92 -9.36
C TYR A 83 8.25 21.69 -8.38
N ALA A 84 9.04 21.02 -7.61
CA ALA A 84 9.72 21.63 -6.47
C ALA A 84 10.69 22.73 -6.82
N LEU A 85 11.20 22.70 -8.01
CA LEU A 85 12.22 23.69 -8.41
C LEU A 85 11.71 24.75 -9.37
N ARG A 86 10.43 24.96 -9.38
CA ARG A 86 9.88 25.94 -10.31
C ARG A 86 9.44 27.22 -9.71
#